data_1787a96d77fd6f9a4c841c7f490b738c
#
_entry.id   1787a96d77fd6f9a4c841c7f490b738c
#
_cell.length_a   1.000
_cell.length_b   1.000
_cell.length_c   1.000
_cell.angle_alpha   90.00
_cell.angle_beta   90.00
_cell.angle_gamma   90.00
#
_symmetry.space_group_name_H-M   'P 1'
#
loop_
_entity.id
_entity.type
_entity.pdbx_description
1 polymer ?
#
loop_
_entity_poly.entity_id
_entity_poly.type
_entity_poly.pdbx_seq_one_letter_code
_entity_poly.pdbx_strand_id
1 'polypeptide(L)'
;MSTLFTYDAPTMQQEESEEEPRTSIFAGALVTVSLIFINVVVYVVIALAGVSPISPAGQQLAPWGANFGPLTMHGQWWRLVTACFLHFGIIHLAFNMYILFQVGLYSERLFGEMRYLLLYLLAGVGGNIAGLYFHPDTVSAGASGAIFGLYGGLLAFLLMQRDAIPKEGAHALIKYALIFIVYNLVFGLTRPETDITAHIGGLLTGFLCGCVLSAPLSTDSLGHRSLHLGRILVVAVGGTALAIVAVEKLPKRDAHKDEWLRAVMVSPRLTVGQNDVLVYAGSATKSDAQKLAPALVKVGLLNKPGVLLVLTRDNNGAALLIPFKGDETAQATEAKLSAPGSSLSGLPLAHTTLPWEDPALLRSLAYVGPQLTAALGTTPLTLRLLNSKGEKHAEIRIDAVAAAPGRN
;
A
#
# COMPACT_ATOMS: atom_id res chain seq x y z
N MET A 1 -95.35 10.74 -30.87
CA MET A 1 -94.10 11.48 -31.10
C MET A 1 -93.23 11.27 -29.91
N SER A 2 -92.29 10.33 -30.01
CA SER A 2 -91.44 9.90 -28.95
C SER A 2 -90.03 10.04 -29.50
N THR A 3 -89.33 11.05 -29.01
CA THR A 3 -87.86 11.25 -29.29
C THR A 3 -87.06 10.66 -28.16
N LEU A 4 -86.40 9.49 -28.44
CA LEU A 4 -85.47 8.83 -27.60
C LEU A 4 -84.13 9.62 -27.64
N PHE A 5 -83.68 10.10 -26.46
CA PHE A 5 -82.36 10.58 -26.26
C PHE A 5 -81.46 9.36 -26.03
N THR A 6 -80.57 9.06 -26.98
CA THR A 6 -79.45 8.15 -26.78
C THR A 6 -78.33 8.92 -26.11
N TYR A 7 -77.92 8.51 -24.88
CA TYR A 7 -76.80 9.03 -24.16
C TYR A 7 -75.55 8.17 -24.55
N ASP A 8 -74.69 8.78 -25.35
CA ASP A 8 -73.36 8.16 -25.62
C ASP A 8 -72.47 8.34 -24.39
N ALA A 9 -72.15 7.24 -23.73
CA ALA A 9 -71.19 7.22 -22.67
C ALA A 9 -69.75 7.44 -23.25
N PRO A 10 -68.97 8.34 -22.67
CA PRO A 10 -67.59 8.49 -23.12
C PRO A 10 -66.78 7.19 -22.84
N THR A 11 -66.21 6.62 -23.90
CA THR A 11 -65.29 5.54 -23.84
C THR A 11 -64.08 6.03 -23.01
N MET A 12 -63.91 5.49 -21.78
CA MET A 12 -62.69 5.63 -21.02
C MET A 12 -61.59 4.94 -21.81
N GLN A 13 -60.76 5.72 -22.48
CA GLN A 13 -59.48 5.25 -22.93
C GLN A 13 -58.70 4.89 -21.66
N GLN A 14 -58.43 3.61 -21.48
CA GLN A 14 -57.41 3.14 -20.55
C GLN A 14 -56.12 3.76 -21.05
N GLU A 15 -55.62 4.79 -20.37
CA GLU A 15 -54.21 5.15 -20.42
C GLU A 15 -53.45 3.90 -19.93
N GLU A 16 -52.98 3.09 -20.88
CA GLU A 16 -51.88 2.18 -20.62
C GLU A 16 -50.75 3.04 -20.09
N SER A 17 -50.57 3.04 -18.78
CA SER A 17 -49.38 3.57 -18.15
C SER A 17 -48.19 2.77 -18.74
N GLU A 18 -47.53 3.38 -19.71
CA GLU A 18 -46.19 2.91 -20.10
C GLU A 18 -45.38 2.85 -18.79
N GLU A 19 -45.25 1.64 -18.21
CA GLU A 19 -44.28 1.40 -17.16
C GLU A 19 -42.94 1.76 -17.76
N GLU A 20 -42.42 2.95 -17.40
CA GLU A 20 -41.04 3.28 -17.71
C GLU A 20 -40.16 2.07 -17.26
N PRO A 21 -39.34 1.53 -18.15
CA PRO A 21 -38.51 0.38 -17.80
C PRO A 21 -37.71 0.78 -16.56
N ARG A 22 -37.97 0.10 -15.45
CA ARG A 22 -37.20 0.25 -14.21
C ARG A 22 -35.75 -0.01 -14.56
N THR A 23 -35.01 1.02 -14.97
CA THR A 23 -33.59 0.90 -15.21
C THR A 23 -32.95 0.45 -13.89
N SER A 24 -32.38 -0.74 -13.90
CA SER A 24 -31.68 -1.30 -12.74
C SER A 24 -30.79 -0.22 -12.17
N ILE A 25 -30.79 -0.04 -10.83
CA ILE A 25 -29.85 0.86 -10.13
C ILE A 25 -28.39 0.58 -10.49
N PHE A 26 -28.11 -0.62 -11.01
CA PHE A 26 -26.80 -1.07 -11.51
C PHE A 26 -26.57 -0.73 -12.99
N ALA A 27 -27.56 -0.21 -13.72
CA ALA A 27 -27.38 0.23 -15.10
C ALA A 27 -26.40 1.42 -15.13
N GLY A 28 -25.25 1.25 -15.79
CA GLY A 28 -24.17 2.23 -15.83
C GLY A 28 -23.29 2.28 -14.57
N ALA A 29 -23.17 1.17 -13.84
CA ALA A 29 -22.33 1.04 -12.65
C ALA A 29 -21.44 -0.24 -12.71
N LEU A 30 -21.18 -0.75 -13.91
CA LEU A 30 -20.46 -2.02 -14.11
C LEU A 30 -19.05 -1.99 -13.51
N VAL A 31 -18.30 -0.91 -13.74
CA VAL A 31 -16.92 -0.79 -13.26
C VAL A 31 -16.89 -0.62 -11.73
N THR A 32 -17.80 0.17 -11.18
CA THR A 32 -17.92 0.34 -9.72
C THR A 32 -18.19 -0.99 -9.02
N VAL A 33 -19.17 -1.76 -9.52
CA VAL A 33 -19.50 -3.08 -8.97
C VAL A 33 -18.31 -4.04 -9.13
N SER A 34 -17.64 -4.01 -10.29
CA SER A 34 -16.46 -4.85 -10.54
C SER A 34 -15.30 -4.51 -9.60
N LEU A 35 -15.02 -3.23 -9.36
CA LEU A 35 -13.99 -2.79 -8.41
C LEU A 35 -14.32 -3.25 -6.98
N ILE A 36 -15.57 -3.11 -6.55
CA ILE A 36 -16.02 -3.61 -5.24
C ILE A 36 -15.83 -5.13 -5.16
N PHE A 37 -16.27 -5.86 -6.17
CA PHE A 37 -16.15 -7.32 -6.23
C PHE A 37 -14.68 -7.76 -6.15
N ILE A 38 -13.78 -7.13 -6.94
CA ILE A 38 -12.34 -7.44 -6.90
C ILE A 38 -11.77 -7.20 -5.50
N ASN A 39 -12.08 -6.08 -4.85
CA ASN A 39 -11.61 -5.78 -3.49
C ASN A 39 -12.08 -6.83 -2.48
N VAL A 40 -13.34 -7.24 -2.56
CA VAL A 40 -13.90 -8.28 -1.68
C VAL A 40 -13.24 -9.64 -1.94
N VAL A 41 -13.06 -10.02 -3.21
CA VAL A 41 -12.39 -11.29 -3.57
C VAL A 41 -10.95 -11.31 -3.08
N VAL A 42 -10.17 -10.25 -3.34
CA VAL A 42 -8.79 -10.14 -2.85
C VAL A 42 -8.76 -10.27 -1.32
N TYR A 43 -9.63 -9.56 -0.63
CA TYR A 43 -9.71 -9.64 0.83
C TYR A 43 -10.01 -11.06 1.33
N VAL A 44 -10.98 -11.75 0.74
CA VAL A 44 -11.32 -13.14 1.11
C VAL A 44 -10.14 -14.06 0.85
N VAL A 45 -9.48 -13.95 -0.32
CA VAL A 45 -8.33 -14.78 -0.68
C VAL A 45 -7.20 -14.64 0.33
N ILE A 46 -6.82 -13.42 0.71
CA ILE A 46 -5.73 -13.21 1.68
C ILE A 46 -6.12 -13.67 3.10
N ALA A 47 -7.39 -13.51 3.48
CA ALA A 47 -7.89 -14.00 4.76
C ALA A 47 -7.85 -15.54 4.83
N LEU A 48 -8.27 -16.24 3.77
CA LEU A 48 -8.16 -17.69 3.66
C LEU A 48 -6.71 -18.18 3.65
N ALA A 49 -5.78 -17.38 3.17
CA ALA A 49 -4.34 -17.65 3.23
C ALA A 49 -3.71 -17.36 4.61
N GLY A 50 -4.51 -17.01 5.63
CA GLY A 50 -4.07 -16.86 7.02
C GLY A 50 -3.73 -15.42 7.45
N VAL A 51 -4.03 -14.42 6.62
CA VAL A 51 -3.94 -13.01 7.02
C VAL A 51 -5.09 -12.68 7.97
N SER A 52 -4.81 -11.99 9.08
CA SER A 52 -5.84 -11.60 10.03
C SER A 52 -7.00 -10.84 9.37
N PRO A 53 -8.26 -11.29 9.50
CA PRO A 53 -9.38 -10.59 8.88
C PRO A 53 -9.85 -9.35 9.66
N ILE A 54 -9.45 -9.18 10.92
CA ILE A 54 -9.93 -8.06 11.74
C ILE A 54 -8.92 -6.92 11.73
N SER A 55 -7.66 -7.22 12.01
CA SER A 55 -6.59 -6.23 12.13
C SER A 55 -5.27 -6.84 11.65
N PRO A 56 -5.06 -6.97 10.34
CA PRO A 56 -3.79 -7.46 9.82
C PRO A 56 -2.68 -6.44 10.06
N ALA A 57 -1.53 -6.92 10.53
CA ALA A 57 -0.33 -6.10 10.54
C ALA A 57 0.18 -5.87 9.11
N GLY A 58 0.88 -4.76 8.88
CA GLY A 58 1.44 -4.45 7.56
C GLY A 58 2.38 -5.53 7.02
N GLN A 59 3.08 -6.27 7.90
CA GLN A 59 3.89 -7.43 7.55
C GLN A 59 3.09 -8.56 6.90
N GLN A 60 1.84 -8.71 7.28
CA GLN A 60 0.95 -9.69 6.67
C GLN A 60 0.47 -9.25 5.29
N LEU A 61 0.39 -7.93 5.03
CA LEU A 61 -0.05 -7.35 3.76
C LEU A 61 1.09 -7.08 2.79
N ALA A 62 2.31 -6.81 3.27
CA ALA A 62 3.46 -6.53 2.42
C ALA A 62 3.77 -7.63 1.40
N PRO A 63 3.74 -8.93 1.72
CA PRO A 63 3.91 -10.01 0.75
C PRO A 63 2.84 -10.03 -0.34
N TRP A 64 1.64 -9.53 -0.05
CA TRP A 64 0.49 -9.51 -0.97
C TRP A 64 0.44 -8.29 -1.88
N GLY A 65 1.36 -7.34 -1.73
CA GLY A 65 1.47 -6.19 -2.63
C GLY A 65 1.05 -4.85 -2.04
N ALA A 66 1.01 -4.72 -0.72
CA ALA A 66 0.86 -3.42 -0.08
C ALA A 66 2.03 -2.49 -0.44
N ASN A 67 1.75 -1.20 -0.51
CA ASN A 67 2.75 -0.18 -0.84
C ASN A 67 3.71 0.00 0.35
N PHE A 68 5.00 -0.14 0.08
CA PHE A 68 6.05 -0.04 1.08
C PHE A 68 7.35 0.41 0.42
N GLY A 69 7.91 1.55 0.83
CA GLY A 69 9.04 2.19 0.16
C GLY A 69 10.20 1.27 -0.16
N PRO A 70 10.72 0.49 0.82
CA PRO A 70 11.82 -0.44 0.59
C PRO A 70 11.57 -1.49 -0.51
N LEU A 71 10.32 -1.82 -0.81
CA LEU A 71 9.94 -2.75 -1.88
C LEU A 71 9.58 -2.01 -3.16
N THR A 72 8.71 -1.02 -3.06
CA THR A 72 8.16 -0.28 -4.20
C THR A 72 9.26 0.47 -4.95
N MET A 73 10.14 1.19 -4.22
CA MET A 73 11.24 1.98 -4.80
C MET A 73 12.42 1.11 -5.30
N HIS A 74 12.43 -0.19 -5.00
CA HIS A 74 13.42 -1.16 -5.48
C HIS A 74 12.84 -2.11 -6.55
N GLY A 75 12.05 -1.57 -7.47
CA GLY A 75 11.61 -2.25 -8.67
C GLY A 75 10.24 -2.93 -8.57
N GLN A 76 9.56 -2.89 -7.44
CA GLN A 76 8.21 -3.47 -7.28
C GLN A 76 7.11 -2.41 -7.44
N TRP A 77 7.18 -1.58 -8.47
CA TRP A 77 6.25 -0.44 -8.66
C TRP A 77 4.80 -0.87 -8.88
N TRP A 78 4.55 -2.13 -9.29
CA TRP A 78 3.22 -2.72 -9.36
C TRP A 78 2.44 -2.59 -8.02
N ARG A 79 3.15 -2.42 -6.89
CA ARG A 79 2.58 -2.15 -5.58
C ARG A 79 1.81 -0.84 -5.50
N LEU A 80 2.13 0.13 -6.34
CA LEU A 80 1.36 1.37 -6.46
C LEU A 80 -0.08 1.11 -6.89
N VAL A 81 -0.32 0.04 -7.63
CA VAL A 81 -1.66 -0.38 -8.07
C VAL A 81 -2.26 -1.39 -7.12
N THR A 82 -1.54 -2.46 -6.76
CA THR A 82 -2.09 -3.55 -5.95
C THR A 82 -2.47 -3.12 -4.54
N ALA A 83 -1.77 -2.15 -3.97
CA ALA A 83 -2.10 -1.57 -2.67
C ALA A 83 -3.53 -1.01 -2.61
N CYS A 84 -4.08 -0.54 -3.74
CA CYS A 84 -5.45 -0.03 -3.82
C CYS A 84 -6.52 -1.10 -3.60
N PHE A 85 -6.15 -2.39 -3.61
CA PHE A 85 -7.07 -3.52 -3.46
C PHE A 85 -6.85 -4.32 -2.17
N LEU A 86 -5.91 -3.91 -1.33
CA LEU A 86 -5.62 -4.53 -0.04
C LEU A 86 -6.19 -3.68 1.10
N HIS A 87 -6.61 -4.33 2.19
CA HIS A 87 -7.26 -3.61 3.31
C HIS A 87 -6.79 -4.09 4.68
N PHE A 88 -6.66 -3.15 5.61
CA PHE A 88 -6.32 -3.40 7.01
C PHE A 88 -7.54 -3.88 7.83
N GLY A 89 -8.17 -4.98 7.38
CA GLY A 89 -9.28 -5.63 8.06
C GLY A 89 -10.66 -5.28 7.51
N ILE A 90 -11.66 -6.02 8.03
CA ILE A 90 -13.04 -6.00 7.50
C ILE A 90 -13.73 -4.64 7.63
N ILE A 91 -13.48 -3.91 8.71
CA ILE A 91 -14.10 -2.59 8.93
C ILE A 91 -13.56 -1.60 7.90
N HIS A 92 -12.25 -1.61 7.64
CA HIS A 92 -11.61 -0.76 6.64
C HIS A 92 -12.12 -1.09 5.22
N LEU A 93 -12.23 -2.37 4.87
CA LEU A 93 -12.82 -2.81 3.61
C LEU A 93 -14.27 -2.31 3.48
N ALA A 94 -15.13 -2.60 4.48
CA ALA A 94 -16.54 -2.27 4.44
C ALA A 94 -16.77 -0.76 4.23
N PHE A 95 -16.01 0.07 4.94
CA PHE A 95 -16.08 1.53 4.81
C PHE A 95 -15.67 1.98 3.39
N ASN A 96 -14.54 1.47 2.88
CA ASN A 96 -14.09 1.80 1.53
C ASN A 96 -15.12 1.37 0.48
N MET A 97 -15.67 0.16 0.57
CA MET A 97 -16.65 -0.35 -0.40
C MET A 97 -17.96 0.43 -0.35
N TYR A 98 -18.42 0.80 0.85
CA TYR A 98 -19.60 1.65 1.00
C TYR A 98 -19.41 3.00 0.32
N ILE A 99 -18.28 3.68 0.57
CA ILE A 99 -18.01 4.99 -0.04
C ILE A 99 -17.77 4.87 -1.54
N LEU A 100 -17.03 3.82 -1.98
CA LEU A 100 -16.80 3.55 -3.39
C LEU A 100 -18.13 3.35 -4.13
N PHE A 101 -19.08 2.61 -3.53
CA PHE A 101 -20.41 2.44 -4.10
C PHE A 101 -21.11 3.79 -4.27
N GLN A 102 -21.11 4.62 -3.22
CA GLN A 102 -21.79 5.92 -3.25
C GLN A 102 -21.22 6.87 -4.29
N VAL A 103 -19.90 7.16 -4.23
CA VAL A 103 -19.27 8.11 -5.17
C VAL A 103 -19.11 7.51 -6.56
N GLY A 104 -18.89 6.19 -6.64
CA GLY A 104 -18.69 5.47 -7.89
C GLY A 104 -19.89 5.52 -8.81
N LEU A 105 -21.11 5.30 -8.28
CA LEU A 105 -22.35 5.39 -9.06
C LEU A 105 -22.50 6.74 -9.79
N TYR A 106 -22.16 7.83 -9.11
CA TYR A 106 -22.20 9.16 -9.73
C TYR A 106 -21.06 9.36 -10.71
N SER A 107 -19.83 9.06 -10.30
CA SER A 107 -18.64 9.30 -11.09
C SER A 107 -18.63 8.45 -12.37
N GLU A 108 -19.01 7.18 -12.31
CA GLU A 108 -19.05 6.30 -13.49
C GLU A 108 -20.08 6.80 -14.54
N ARG A 109 -21.25 7.24 -14.09
CA ARG A 109 -22.27 7.82 -14.98
C ARG A 109 -21.80 9.13 -15.63
N LEU A 110 -21.07 9.97 -14.90
CA LEU A 110 -20.61 11.26 -15.40
C LEU A 110 -19.40 11.12 -16.35
N PHE A 111 -18.47 10.24 -16.03
CA PHE A 111 -17.26 10.05 -16.81
C PHE A 111 -17.40 8.97 -17.89
N GLY A 112 -18.27 7.99 -17.69
CA GLY A 112 -18.33 6.73 -18.44
C GLY A 112 -17.24 5.75 -18.00
N GLU A 113 -17.45 4.46 -18.25
CA GLU A 113 -16.71 3.33 -17.70
C GLU A 113 -15.18 3.47 -17.80
N MET A 114 -14.65 3.71 -19.00
CA MET A 114 -13.21 3.73 -19.24
C MET A 114 -12.51 4.92 -18.57
N ARG A 115 -13.12 6.12 -18.63
CA ARG A 115 -12.54 7.32 -18.00
C ARG A 115 -12.62 7.24 -16.49
N TYR A 116 -13.70 6.68 -15.97
CA TYR A 116 -13.87 6.41 -14.55
C TYR A 116 -12.82 5.41 -14.02
N LEU A 117 -12.61 4.28 -14.72
CA LEU A 117 -11.59 3.31 -14.35
C LEU A 117 -10.18 3.93 -14.36
N LEU A 118 -9.86 4.70 -15.40
CA LEU A 118 -8.58 5.38 -15.51
C LEU A 118 -8.39 6.40 -14.38
N LEU A 119 -9.42 7.19 -14.08
CA LEU A 119 -9.43 8.15 -12.98
C LEU A 119 -9.16 7.45 -11.64
N TYR A 120 -9.86 6.35 -11.36
CA TYR A 120 -9.68 5.55 -10.14
C TYR A 120 -8.24 5.04 -9.99
N LEU A 121 -7.70 4.41 -11.04
CA LEU A 121 -6.37 3.81 -11.00
C LEU A 121 -5.26 4.87 -10.84
N LEU A 122 -5.31 5.94 -11.64
CA LEU A 122 -4.29 7.00 -11.57
C LEU A 122 -4.34 7.77 -10.25
N ALA A 123 -5.54 8.02 -9.73
CA ALA A 123 -5.70 8.65 -8.43
C ALA A 123 -5.13 7.77 -7.31
N GLY A 124 -5.38 6.45 -7.36
CA GLY A 124 -4.77 5.51 -6.42
C GLY A 124 -3.25 5.50 -6.49
N VAL A 125 -2.69 5.47 -7.71
CA VAL A 125 -1.24 5.56 -7.93
C VAL A 125 -0.67 6.87 -7.40
N GLY A 126 -1.31 8.02 -7.70
CA GLY A 126 -0.88 9.33 -7.22
C GLY A 126 -0.92 9.44 -5.70
N GLY A 127 -1.95 8.88 -5.07
CA GLY A 127 -2.03 8.76 -3.62
C GLY A 127 -0.90 7.94 -3.04
N ASN A 128 -0.65 6.75 -3.59
CA ASN A 128 0.44 5.88 -3.15
C ASN A 128 1.84 6.49 -3.34
N ILE A 129 2.07 7.28 -4.40
CA ILE A 129 3.32 8.02 -4.59
C ILE A 129 3.47 9.11 -3.52
N ALA A 130 2.40 9.85 -3.21
CA ALA A 130 2.43 10.84 -2.15
C ALA A 130 2.72 10.21 -0.79
N GLY A 131 2.07 9.07 -0.46
CA GLY A 131 2.36 8.29 0.74
C GLY A 131 3.83 7.89 0.82
N LEU A 132 4.43 7.39 -0.27
CA LEU A 132 5.86 7.05 -0.33
C LEU A 132 6.79 8.24 -0.11
N TYR A 133 6.41 9.40 -0.60
CA TYR A 133 7.24 10.60 -0.45
C TYR A 133 7.35 11.03 1.02
N PHE A 134 6.25 11.01 1.75
CA PHE A 134 6.19 11.48 3.14
C PHE A 134 6.42 10.38 4.18
N HIS A 135 5.99 9.15 3.90
CA HIS A 135 6.03 8.02 4.84
C HIS A 135 6.55 6.73 4.20
N PRO A 136 7.80 6.74 3.63
CA PRO A 136 8.31 5.61 2.87
C PRO A 136 8.51 4.34 3.70
N ASP A 137 8.66 4.46 5.02
CA ASP A 137 8.88 3.33 5.93
C ASP A 137 7.58 2.70 6.45
N THR A 138 6.43 3.25 6.06
CA THR A 138 5.12 2.76 6.47
C THR A 138 4.49 1.91 5.37
N VAL A 139 3.87 0.78 5.76
CA VAL A 139 3.06 0.00 4.83
C VAL A 139 1.72 0.68 4.65
N SER A 140 1.37 1.00 3.41
CA SER A 140 0.10 1.61 3.04
C SER A 140 -0.72 0.68 2.13
N ALA A 141 -2.01 0.58 2.40
CA ALA A 141 -2.96 -0.21 1.64
C ALA A 141 -4.38 0.32 1.83
N GLY A 142 -5.19 0.27 0.78
CA GLY A 142 -6.59 0.68 0.80
C GLY A 142 -7.02 1.36 -0.49
N ALA A 143 -8.30 1.25 -0.83
CA ALA A 143 -8.91 1.94 -1.95
C ALA A 143 -9.07 3.45 -1.71
N SER A 144 -8.81 3.92 -0.49
CA SER A 144 -9.17 5.27 -0.05
C SER A 144 -8.51 6.39 -0.86
N GLY A 145 -7.23 6.26 -1.25
CA GLY A 145 -6.55 7.22 -2.13
C GLY A 145 -7.27 7.38 -3.47
N ALA A 146 -7.69 6.27 -4.09
CA ALA A 146 -8.46 6.29 -5.32
C ALA A 146 -9.87 6.88 -5.11
N ILE A 147 -10.52 6.56 -4.00
CA ILE A 147 -11.84 7.12 -3.61
C ILE A 147 -11.76 8.64 -3.43
N PHE A 148 -10.75 9.14 -2.73
CA PHE A 148 -10.52 10.59 -2.64
C PHE A 148 -10.30 11.21 -4.03
N GLY A 149 -9.62 10.48 -4.92
CA GLY A 149 -9.46 10.89 -6.30
C GLY A 149 -10.76 10.95 -7.10
N LEU A 150 -11.72 10.04 -6.84
CA LEU A 150 -13.05 10.12 -7.43
C LEU A 150 -13.80 11.39 -6.98
N TYR A 151 -13.68 11.78 -5.71
CA TYR A 151 -14.20 13.06 -5.23
C TYR A 151 -13.50 14.25 -5.87
N GLY A 152 -12.17 14.19 -6.04
CA GLY A 152 -11.42 15.20 -6.78
C GLY A 152 -11.89 15.32 -8.22
N GLY A 153 -12.04 14.19 -8.92
CA GLY A 153 -12.56 14.14 -10.29
C GLY A 153 -14.00 14.68 -10.40
N LEU A 154 -14.86 14.31 -9.45
CA LEU A 154 -16.23 14.83 -9.38
C LEU A 154 -16.25 16.37 -9.24
N LEU A 155 -15.44 16.92 -8.33
CA LEU A 155 -15.33 18.37 -8.18
C LEU A 155 -14.81 19.03 -9.47
N ALA A 156 -13.81 18.46 -10.12
CA ALA A 156 -13.30 18.94 -11.41
C ALA A 156 -14.39 18.91 -12.48
N PHE A 157 -15.15 17.81 -12.57
CA PHE A 157 -16.26 17.68 -13.53
C PHE A 157 -17.33 18.78 -13.32
N LEU A 158 -17.75 18.96 -12.06
CA LEU A 158 -18.76 19.98 -11.72
C LEU A 158 -18.29 21.40 -12.04
N LEU A 159 -16.98 21.69 -11.86
CA LEU A 159 -16.39 22.97 -12.22
C LEU A 159 -16.30 23.15 -13.74
N MET A 160 -15.90 22.12 -14.49
CA MET A 160 -15.75 22.19 -15.95
C MET A 160 -17.10 22.23 -16.68
N GLN A 161 -18.16 21.62 -16.10
CA GLN A 161 -19.48 21.53 -16.69
C GLN A 161 -20.53 22.41 -15.99
N ARG A 162 -20.10 23.40 -15.23
CA ARG A 162 -20.96 24.27 -14.39
C ARG A 162 -22.13 24.90 -15.13
N ASP A 163 -21.95 25.18 -16.43
CA ASP A 163 -22.97 25.84 -17.25
C ASP A 163 -23.98 24.84 -17.85
N ALA A 164 -23.67 23.54 -17.83
CA ALA A 164 -24.51 22.47 -18.37
C ALA A 164 -25.30 21.72 -17.27
N ILE A 165 -25.02 21.97 -15.99
CA ILE A 165 -25.66 21.30 -14.87
C ILE A 165 -26.56 22.28 -14.10
N PRO A 166 -27.77 21.87 -13.72
CA PRO A 166 -28.63 22.69 -12.86
C PRO A 166 -27.92 23.07 -11.56
N LYS A 167 -27.89 24.36 -11.23
CA LYS A 167 -27.12 24.92 -10.13
C LYS A 167 -27.42 24.28 -8.77
N GLU A 168 -28.70 23.97 -8.51
CA GLU A 168 -29.16 23.36 -7.26
C GLU A 168 -28.55 21.98 -7.07
N GLY A 169 -28.54 21.14 -8.12
CA GLY A 169 -27.95 19.81 -8.10
C GLY A 169 -26.43 19.86 -7.96
N ALA A 170 -25.77 20.76 -8.70
CA ALA A 170 -24.32 20.95 -8.63
C ALA A 170 -23.88 21.42 -7.22
N HIS A 171 -24.57 22.40 -6.63
CA HIS A 171 -24.27 22.87 -5.28
C HIS A 171 -24.43 21.79 -4.23
N ALA A 172 -25.49 20.96 -4.33
CA ALA A 172 -25.69 19.84 -3.40
C ALA A 172 -24.55 18.82 -3.48
N LEU A 173 -24.14 18.41 -4.69
CA LEU A 173 -23.04 17.46 -4.89
C LEU A 173 -21.69 18.03 -4.39
N ILE A 174 -21.39 19.30 -4.70
CA ILE A 174 -20.18 19.98 -4.20
C ILE A 174 -20.19 20.01 -2.67
N LYS A 175 -21.29 20.38 -2.05
CA LYS A 175 -21.43 20.43 -0.60
C LYS A 175 -21.16 19.07 0.03
N TYR A 176 -21.78 18.00 -0.48
CA TYR A 176 -21.59 16.65 0.06
C TYR A 176 -20.15 16.16 -0.16
N ALA A 177 -19.54 16.42 -1.32
CA ALA A 177 -18.16 16.09 -1.60
C ALA A 177 -17.21 16.81 -0.64
N LEU A 178 -17.39 18.11 -0.41
CA LEU A 178 -16.56 18.87 0.53
C LEU A 178 -16.74 18.40 1.98
N ILE A 179 -17.97 18.13 2.42
CA ILE A 179 -18.22 17.57 3.75
C ILE A 179 -17.47 16.24 3.92
N PHE A 180 -17.59 15.33 2.93
CA PHE A 180 -16.88 14.06 2.97
C PHE A 180 -15.36 14.26 3.06
N ILE A 181 -14.78 15.07 2.19
CA ILE A 181 -13.33 15.34 2.14
C ILE A 181 -12.86 15.91 3.47
N VAL A 182 -13.47 17.01 3.94
CA VAL A 182 -13.04 17.67 5.18
C VAL A 182 -13.21 16.75 6.37
N TYR A 183 -14.36 16.09 6.51
CA TYR A 183 -14.60 15.16 7.61
C TYR A 183 -13.54 14.05 7.67
N ASN A 184 -13.28 13.39 6.53
CA ASN A 184 -12.33 12.28 6.51
C ASN A 184 -10.87 12.73 6.66
N LEU A 185 -10.47 13.91 6.17
CA LEU A 185 -9.14 14.45 6.43
C LEU A 185 -8.96 14.82 7.90
N VAL A 186 -9.94 15.51 8.52
CA VAL A 186 -9.89 15.86 9.95
C VAL A 186 -9.92 14.61 10.81
N PHE A 187 -10.80 13.65 10.52
CA PHE A 187 -10.85 12.37 11.22
C PHE A 187 -9.55 11.57 11.06
N GLY A 188 -8.95 11.58 9.86
CA GLY A 188 -7.67 10.94 9.60
C GLY A 188 -6.52 11.52 10.43
N LEU A 189 -6.52 12.83 10.72
CA LEU A 189 -5.52 13.46 11.61
C LEU A 189 -5.54 12.88 13.04
N THR A 190 -6.66 12.35 13.48
CA THR A 190 -6.80 11.72 14.80
C THR A 190 -6.40 10.24 14.81
N ARG A 191 -6.07 9.67 13.64
CA ARG A 191 -5.80 8.25 13.45
C ARG A 191 -4.42 8.03 12.84
N PRO A 192 -3.40 7.63 13.62
CA PRO A 192 -2.02 7.44 13.13
C PRO A 192 -1.92 6.36 12.03
N GLU A 193 -2.89 5.44 11.96
CA GLU A 193 -2.99 4.41 10.94
C GLU A 193 -3.52 4.91 9.59
N THR A 194 -4.00 6.15 9.51
CA THR A 194 -4.56 6.73 8.28
C THR A 194 -3.49 7.49 7.50
N ASP A 195 -3.22 7.06 6.27
CA ASP A 195 -2.31 7.76 5.36
C ASP A 195 -3.00 8.97 4.71
N ILE A 196 -2.98 10.11 5.43
CA ILE A 196 -3.58 11.39 4.96
C ILE A 196 -2.87 11.88 3.70
N THR A 197 -1.56 11.64 3.58
CA THR A 197 -0.81 12.09 2.41
C THR A 197 -1.24 11.34 1.16
N ALA A 198 -1.57 10.05 1.28
CA ALA A 198 -2.18 9.29 0.20
C ALA A 198 -3.58 9.79 -0.16
N HIS A 199 -4.39 10.22 0.81
CA HIS A 199 -5.70 10.83 0.56
C HIS A 199 -5.58 12.15 -0.22
N ILE A 200 -4.70 13.06 0.22
CA ILE A 200 -4.47 14.34 -0.45
C ILE A 200 -3.86 14.11 -1.84
N GLY A 201 -2.87 13.24 -1.96
CA GLY A 201 -2.27 12.89 -3.25
C GLY A 201 -3.28 12.33 -4.24
N GLY A 202 -4.16 11.42 -3.78
CA GLY A 202 -5.26 10.88 -4.57
C GLY A 202 -6.25 11.94 -5.00
N LEU A 203 -6.70 12.80 -4.07
CA LEU A 203 -7.62 13.91 -4.33
C LEU A 203 -7.09 14.86 -5.42
N LEU A 204 -5.84 15.30 -5.30
CA LEU A 204 -5.20 16.21 -6.25
C LEU A 204 -5.00 15.55 -7.61
N THR A 205 -4.51 14.31 -7.66
CA THR A 205 -4.34 13.56 -8.91
C THR A 205 -5.68 13.37 -9.59
N GLY A 206 -6.71 12.97 -8.84
CA GLY A 206 -8.06 12.79 -9.36
C GLY A 206 -8.67 14.08 -9.88
N PHE A 207 -8.46 15.20 -9.20
CA PHE A 207 -8.89 16.51 -9.66
C PHE A 207 -8.24 16.89 -11.01
N LEU A 208 -6.91 16.76 -11.12
CA LEU A 208 -6.17 17.07 -12.35
C LEU A 208 -6.60 16.16 -13.51
N CYS A 209 -6.72 14.85 -13.27
CA CYS A 209 -7.22 13.90 -14.27
C CYS A 209 -8.67 14.26 -14.65
N GLY A 210 -9.51 14.60 -13.68
CA GLY A 210 -10.89 15.00 -13.90
C GLY A 210 -11.04 16.21 -14.79
N CYS A 211 -10.18 17.23 -14.65
CA CYS A 211 -10.17 18.40 -15.52
C CYS A 211 -9.98 18.01 -17.00
N VAL A 212 -9.10 17.04 -17.28
CA VAL A 212 -8.81 16.60 -18.66
C VAL A 212 -9.89 15.63 -19.17
N LEU A 213 -10.35 14.71 -18.30
CA LEU A 213 -11.31 13.65 -18.67
C LEU A 213 -12.77 14.13 -18.75
N SER A 214 -13.08 15.29 -18.15
CA SER A 214 -14.42 15.87 -18.24
C SER A 214 -14.79 16.15 -19.70
N ALA A 215 -15.92 15.61 -20.13
CA ALA A 215 -16.46 15.82 -21.47
C ALA A 215 -17.78 16.57 -21.39
N PRO A 216 -18.11 17.39 -22.40
CA PRO A 216 -19.42 18.02 -22.48
C PRO A 216 -20.54 17.00 -22.38
N LEU A 217 -21.60 17.32 -21.64
CA LEU A 217 -22.82 16.49 -21.53
C LEU A 217 -23.65 16.51 -22.81
N SER A 218 -23.44 17.51 -23.69
CA SER A 218 -24.12 17.61 -24.98
C SER A 218 -23.60 16.54 -25.94
N THR A 219 -24.49 15.64 -26.28
CA THR A 219 -24.24 14.52 -27.17
C THR A 219 -24.59 14.89 -28.61
N ASP A 220 -23.62 15.23 -29.44
CA ASP A 220 -23.81 14.95 -30.88
C ASP A 220 -22.46 14.97 -31.62
N SER A 221 -22.27 13.89 -32.33
CA SER A 221 -21.39 13.65 -33.49
C SER A 221 -20.14 12.79 -33.26
N LEU A 222 -19.78 12.07 -34.32
CA LEU A 222 -18.56 11.24 -34.49
C LEU A 222 -17.25 11.98 -34.12
N GLY A 223 -17.23 13.31 -34.25
CA GLY A 223 -16.10 14.16 -33.86
C GLY A 223 -15.81 14.14 -32.33
N HIS A 224 -16.83 13.98 -31.51
CA HIS A 224 -16.64 13.90 -30.07
C HIS A 224 -15.98 12.59 -29.63
N ARG A 225 -16.22 11.51 -30.37
CA ARG A 225 -15.64 10.18 -30.03
C ARG A 225 -14.12 10.17 -30.18
N SER A 226 -13.56 10.82 -31.20
CA SER A 226 -12.11 10.94 -31.38
C SER A 226 -11.46 11.84 -30.31
N LEU A 227 -12.14 12.93 -29.91
CA LEU A 227 -11.69 13.78 -28.81
C LEU A 227 -11.71 13.05 -27.46
N HIS A 228 -12.68 12.18 -27.21
CA HIS A 228 -12.73 11.36 -25.99
C HIS A 228 -11.57 10.36 -25.93
N LEU A 229 -11.27 9.67 -27.04
CA LEU A 229 -10.13 8.77 -27.13
C LEU A 229 -8.81 9.53 -26.95
N GLY A 230 -8.68 10.70 -27.55
CA GLY A 230 -7.51 11.56 -27.35
C GLY A 230 -7.27 11.96 -25.89
N ARG A 231 -8.32 12.36 -25.17
CA ARG A 231 -8.23 12.69 -23.74
C ARG A 231 -7.85 11.48 -22.89
N ILE A 232 -8.45 10.32 -23.14
CA ILE A 232 -8.09 9.07 -22.45
C ILE A 232 -6.61 8.77 -22.69
N LEU A 233 -6.14 8.87 -23.93
CA LEU A 233 -4.75 8.59 -24.28
C LEU A 233 -3.78 9.57 -23.60
N VAL A 234 -4.08 10.87 -23.63
CA VAL A 234 -3.27 11.90 -22.95
C VAL A 234 -3.17 11.63 -21.46
N VAL A 235 -4.27 11.30 -20.80
CA VAL A 235 -4.26 11.05 -19.35
C VAL A 235 -3.60 9.71 -19.04
N ALA A 236 -3.83 8.67 -19.84
CA ALA A 236 -3.20 7.37 -19.64
C ALA A 236 -1.67 7.45 -19.83
N VAL A 237 -1.22 7.99 -20.95
CA VAL A 237 0.22 8.09 -21.27
C VAL A 237 0.88 9.16 -20.40
N GLY A 238 0.31 10.36 -20.34
CA GLY A 238 0.86 11.49 -19.59
C GLY A 238 0.84 11.23 -18.08
N GLY A 239 -0.26 10.68 -17.54
CA GLY A 239 -0.37 10.30 -16.13
C GLY A 239 0.62 9.21 -15.73
N THR A 240 0.79 8.19 -16.59
CA THR A 240 1.78 7.13 -16.34
C THR A 240 3.21 7.68 -16.42
N ALA A 241 3.52 8.50 -17.42
CA ALA A 241 4.83 9.14 -17.55
C ALA A 241 5.13 10.03 -16.32
N LEU A 242 4.15 10.83 -15.88
CA LEU A 242 4.30 11.65 -14.69
C LEU A 242 4.51 10.80 -13.42
N ALA A 243 3.80 9.69 -13.29
CA ALA A 243 3.97 8.76 -12.17
C ALA A 243 5.40 8.16 -12.16
N ILE A 244 5.94 7.76 -13.31
CA ILE A 244 7.31 7.27 -13.44
C ILE A 244 8.31 8.34 -13.00
N VAL A 245 8.18 9.56 -13.53
CA VAL A 245 9.06 10.69 -13.15
C VAL A 245 8.93 11.01 -11.66
N ALA A 246 7.73 10.97 -11.10
CA ALA A 246 7.51 11.21 -9.68
C ALA A 246 8.21 10.14 -8.81
N VAL A 247 8.15 8.86 -9.21
CA VAL A 247 8.86 7.76 -8.50
C VAL A 247 10.37 7.95 -8.58
N GLU A 248 10.92 8.36 -9.74
CA GLU A 248 12.36 8.63 -9.90
C GLU A 248 12.85 9.82 -9.05
N LYS A 249 11.95 10.77 -8.73
CA LYS A 249 12.24 11.94 -7.89
C LYS A 249 12.02 11.70 -6.40
N LEU A 250 11.58 10.50 -6.02
CA LEU A 250 11.48 10.15 -4.60
C LEU A 250 12.85 10.27 -3.90
N PRO A 251 12.88 10.65 -2.62
CA PRO A 251 14.12 10.79 -1.86
C PRO A 251 14.97 9.51 -1.91
N LYS A 252 16.27 9.65 -2.16
CA LYS A 252 17.20 8.52 -2.09
C LYS A 252 17.20 7.96 -0.67
N ARG A 253 17.21 6.64 -0.57
CA ARG A 253 17.12 5.92 0.68
C ARG A 253 18.45 5.25 1.01
N ASP A 254 18.68 5.01 2.29
CA ASP A 254 19.83 4.20 2.72
C ASP A 254 19.62 2.72 2.32
N ALA A 255 20.57 2.19 1.55
CA ALA A 255 20.44 0.84 0.98
C ALA A 255 20.43 -0.26 2.05
N HIS A 256 21.17 -0.09 3.15
CA HIS A 256 21.26 -1.07 4.24
C HIS A 256 20.00 -1.06 5.09
N LYS A 257 19.45 0.13 5.35
CA LYS A 257 18.14 0.28 5.98
C LYS A 257 17.05 -0.42 5.17
N ASP A 258 17.04 -0.19 3.87
CA ASP A 258 16.04 -0.82 3.00
C ASP A 258 16.22 -2.33 2.87
N GLU A 259 17.46 -2.82 2.86
CA GLU A 259 17.77 -4.26 2.90
C GLU A 259 17.19 -4.90 4.16
N TRP A 260 17.47 -4.29 5.32
CA TRP A 260 16.94 -4.76 6.60
C TRP A 260 15.42 -4.73 6.65
N LEU A 261 14.80 -3.60 6.28
CA LEU A 261 13.33 -3.45 6.26
C LEU A 261 12.67 -4.47 5.33
N ARG A 262 13.21 -4.68 4.12
CA ARG A 262 12.71 -5.70 3.19
C ARG A 262 12.79 -7.09 3.79
N ALA A 263 13.95 -7.44 4.34
CA ALA A 263 14.13 -8.75 4.96
C ALA A 263 13.14 -9.00 6.08
N VAL A 264 13.00 -8.06 7.00
CA VAL A 264 12.07 -8.18 8.13
C VAL A 264 10.61 -8.30 7.67
N MET A 265 10.25 -7.63 6.57
CA MET A 265 8.84 -7.55 6.12
C MET A 265 8.36 -8.76 5.33
N VAL A 266 9.22 -9.34 4.48
CA VAL A 266 8.76 -10.34 3.50
C VAL A 266 9.52 -11.65 3.54
N SER A 267 10.60 -11.74 4.34
CA SER A 267 11.42 -12.95 4.36
C SER A 267 10.97 -13.95 5.43
N PRO A 268 11.20 -15.24 5.21
CA PRO A 268 10.89 -16.28 6.18
C PRO A 268 11.76 -16.17 7.44
N ARG A 269 11.29 -16.78 8.53
CA ARG A 269 11.84 -16.63 9.89
C ARG A 269 12.08 -17.97 10.53
N LEU A 270 13.13 -18.02 11.36
CA LEU A 270 13.43 -19.11 12.27
C LEU A 270 13.29 -18.57 13.70
N THR A 271 12.37 -19.12 14.49
CA THR A 271 12.29 -18.83 15.92
C THR A 271 13.40 -19.59 16.64
N VAL A 272 14.15 -18.90 17.50
CA VAL A 272 15.25 -19.44 18.28
C VAL A 272 14.98 -19.19 19.77
N GLY A 273 15.06 -20.23 20.59
CA GLY A 273 14.70 -20.12 22.01
C GLY A 273 13.23 -19.75 22.24
N GLN A 274 12.97 -18.89 23.22
CA GLN A 274 11.59 -18.56 23.59
C GLN A 274 10.97 -17.47 22.69
N ASN A 275 11.74 -16.46 22.26
CA ASN A 275 11.20 -15.32 21.51
C ASN A 275 12.19 -14.65 20.56
N ASP A 276 13.36 -15.24 20.32
CA ASP A 276 14.31 -14.67 19.39
C ASP A 276 13.98 -15.07 17.96
N VAL A 277 14.26 -14.21 17.02
CA VAL A 277 13.95 -14.41 15.61
C VAL A 277 15.18 -14.19 14.74
N LEU A 278 15.52 -15.20 13.96
CA LEU A 278 16.50 -15.10 12.88
C LEU A 278 15.75 -15.10 11.54
N VAL A 279 15.68 -13.94 10.91
CA VAL A 279 15.15 -13.79 9.55
C VAL A 279 16.24 -14.21 8.57
N TYR A 280 15.91 -14.94 7.50
CA TYR A 280 16.84 -15.29 6.44
C TYR A 280 16.31 -14.83 5.09
N ALA A 281 17.17 -14.07 4.35
CA ALA A 281 16.80 -13.33 3.16
C ALA A 281 17.83 -13.51 2.03
N GLY A 282 17.50 -13.03 0.84
CA GLY A 282 18.31 -13.20 -0.36
C GLY A 282 18.42 -14.69 -0.75
N SER A 283 19.60 -15.18 -1.00
CA SER A 283 19.86 -16.60 -1.26
C SER A 283 20.14 -17.42 0.02
N ALA A 284 20.02 -16.82 1.23
CA ALA A 284 20.12 -17.56 2.49
C ALA A 284 18.94 -18.52 2.66
N THR A 285 19.26 -19.75 3.05
CA THR A 285 18.30 -20.83 3.21
C THR A 285 17.93 -21.06 4.67
N LYS A 286 16.82 -21.79 4.90
CA LYS A 286 16.46 -22.27 6.24
C LYS A 286 17.61 -23.10 6.88
N SER A 287 18.33 -23.89 6.06
CA SER A 287 19.47 -24.68 6.49
C SER A 287 20.61 -23.80 6.99
N ASP A 288 20.89 -22.67 6.29
CA ASP A 288 21.91 -21.72 6.74
C ASP A 288 21.54 -21.11 8.09
N ALA A 289 20.27 -20.68 8.24
CA ALA A 289 19.78 -20.15 9.49
C ALA A 289 19.83 -21.17 10.64
N GLN A 290 19.45 -22.42 10.38
CA GLN A 290 19.50 -23.52 11.37
C GLN A 290 20.93 -23.86 11.79
N LYS A 291 21.90 -23.80 10.89
CA LYS A 291 23.33 -24.01 11.21
C LYS A 291 23.92 -22.85 12.00
N LEU A 292 23.52 -21.62 11.68
CA LEU A 292 24.04 -20.40 12.31
C LEU A 292 23.44 -20.17 13.71
N ALA A 293 22.16 -20.49 13.93
CA ALA A 293 21.45 -20.20 15.17
C ALA A 293 22.15 -20.72 16.43
N PRO A 294 22.67 -21.98 16.53
CA PRO A 294 23.37 -22.45 17.70
C PRO A 294 24.65 -21.67 17.99
N ALA A 295 25.40 -21.27 16.95
CA ALA A 295 26.59 -20.45 17.10
C ALA A 295 26.25 -19.05 17.62
N LEU A 296 25.13 -18.43 17.13
CA LEU A 296 24.68 -17.14 17.63
C LEU A 296 24.23 -17.18 19.09
N VAL A 297 23.60 -18.28 19.51
CA VAL A 297 23.26 -18.53 20.93
C VAL A 297 24.51 -18.66 21.78
N LYS A 298 25.48 -19.45 21.33
CA LYS A 298 26.76 -19.68 22.05
C LYS A 298 27.54 -18.40 22.27
N VAL A 299 27.48 -17.47 21.33
CA VAL A 299 28.17 -16.19 21.42
C VAL A 299 27.37 -15.10 22.10
N GLY A 300 26.16 -15.41 22.54
CA GLY A 300 25.28 -14.46 23.26
C GLY A 300 24.63 -13.40 22.39
N LEU A 301 24.61 -13.57 21.06
CA LEU A 301 23.86 -12.70 20.14
C LEU A 301 22.38 -13.07 20.05
N LEU A 302 22.03 -14.34 20.27
CA LEU A 302 20.69 -14.84 20.52
C LEU A 302 20.63 -15.43 21.93
N ASN A 303 19.42 -15.68 22.43
CA ASN A 303 19.12 -16.11 23.79
C ASN A 303 18.92 -14.96 24.79
N LYS A 304 18.46 -13.82 24.27
CA LYS A 304 17.91 -12.70 25.06
C LYS A 304 16.49 -12.43 24.54
N PRO A 305 15.47 -12.31 25.38
CA PRO A 305 14.10 -12.20 24.90
C PRO A 305 13.95 -11.01 23.97
N GLY A 306 13.51 -11.29 22.74
CA GLY A 306 13.15 -10.28 21.76
C GLY A 306 14.26 -9.83 20.81
N VAL A 307 15.28 -10.64 20.58
CA VAL A 307 16.32 -10.35 19.57
C VAL A 307 15.83 -10.69 18.17
N LEU A 308 15.95 -9.73 17.25
CA LEU A 308 15.72 -9.92 15.82
C LEU A 308 17.03 -9.72 15.06
N LEU A 309 17.53 -10.77 14.43
CA LEU A 309 18.68 -10.71 13.54
C LEU A 309 18.26 -11.05 12.12
N VAL A 310 18.96 -10.52 11.12
CA VAL A 310 18.72 -10.84 9.71
C VAL A 310 19.98 -11.43 9.11
N LEU A 311 19.89 -12.68 8.65
CA LEU A 311 20.90 -13.32 7.81
C LEU A 311 20.53 -13.06 6.35
N THR A 312 21.39 -12.39 5.62
CA THR A 312 21.26 -12.25 4.16
C THR A 312 22.45 -12.90 3.46
N ARG A 313 22.26 -13.36 2.24
CA ARG A 313 23.30 -13.95 1.41
C ARG A 313 23.15 -13.47 -0.02
N ASP A 314 24.28 -13.08 -0.60
CA ASP A 314 24.38 -12.69 -2.00
C ASP A 314 25.58 -13.39 -2.67
N ASN A 315 25.96 -12.96 -3.87
CA ASN A 315 27.10 -13.50 -4.61
C ASN A 315 28.47 -13.20 -3.95
N ASN A 316 28.52 -12.23 -3.04
CA ASN A 316 29.73 -11.79 -2.35
C ASN A 316 29.94 -12.46 -0.99
N GLY A 317 28.95 -13.22 -0.51
CA GLY A 317 29.02 -13.93 0.77
C GLY A 317 27.72 -13.80 1.59
N ALA A 318 27.83 -14.10 2.87
CA ALA A 318 26.75 -13.93 3.84
C ALA A 318 26.97 -12.65 4.65
N ALA A 319 25.87 -11.98 5.01
CA ALA A 319 25.88 -10.87 5.95
C ALA A 319 24.86 -11.09 7.07
N LEU A 320 25.26 -10.77 8.30
CA LEU A 320 24.39 -10.75 9.46
C LEU A 320 24.13 -9.29 9.84
N LEU A 321 22.88 -8.86 9.70
CA LEU A 321 22.44 -7.53 10.08
C LEU A 321 22.01 -7.55 11.54
N ILE A 322 22.63 -6.73 12.35
CA ILE A 322 22.45 -6.67 13.80
C ILE A 322 21.94 -5.27 14.14
N PRO A 323 20.66 -5.07 14.42
CA PRO A 323 20.15 -3.79 14.91
C PRO A 323 20.61 -3.59 16.35
N PHE A 324 21.03 -2.39 16.69
CA PHE A 324 21.41 -2.04 18.05
C PHE A 324 20.72 -0.77 18.53
N LYS A 325 20.49 -0.69 19.83
CA LYS A 325 19.84 0.44 20.48
C LYS A 325 20.94 1.40 20.96
N GLY A 326 21.07 2.53 20.30
CA GLY A 326 22.15 3.49 20.59
C GLY A 326 21.73 4.94 20.78
N ASP A 327 20.42 5.25 20.91
CA ASP A 327 19.98 6.64 21.15
C ASP A 327 18.51 6.74 21.60
N GLU A 328 18.15 7.83 22.30
CA GLU A 328 16.76 8.15 22.71
C GLU A 328 15.75 8.19 21.54
N THR A 329 16.23 8.35 20.31
CA THR A 329 15.45 8.24 19.08
C THR A 329 14.95 6.81 18.79
N ALA A 330 15.49 5.77 19.43
CA ALA A 330 15.01 4.40 19.29
C ALA A 330 13.58 4.23 19.82
N GLN A 331 13.24 4.88 20.95
CA GLN A 331 11.89 4.84 21.52
C GLN A 331 10.88 5.53 20.59
N ALA A 332 11.24 6.65 19.95
CA ALA A 332 10.39 7.34 19.00
C ALA A 332 10.20 6.54 17.69
N THR A 333 11.23 5.81 17.27
CA THR A 333 11.16 4.91 16.10
C THR A 333 10.35 3.66 16.44
N GLU A 334 10.53 3.08 17.62
CA GLU A 334 9.73 1.96 18.15
C GLU A 334 8.26 2.34 18.28
N ALA A 335 7.95 3.54 18.79
CA ALA A 335 6.59 4.07 18.85
C ALA A 335 5.97 4.28 17.45
N LYS A 336 6.75 4.77 16.48
CA LYS A 336 6.30 4.93 15.08
C LYS A 336 6.11 3.59 14.37
N LEU A 337 6.94 2.61 14.66
CA LEU A 337 6.86 1.26 14.09
C LEU A 337 5.83 0.38 14.81
N SER A 338 5.48 0.71 16.06
CA SER A 338 4.48 0.01 16.87
C SER A 338 3.08 0.62 16.77
N ALA A 339 2.91 1.76 16.06
CA ALA A 339 1.59 2.34 15.86
C ALA A 339 0.68 1.38 15.07
N PRO A 340 -0.62 1.29 15.42
CA PRO A 340 -1.59 0.52 14.64
C PRO A 340 -1.56 0.96 13.18
N GLY A 341 -1.34 0.00 12.25
CA GLY A 341 -1.10 0.31 10.83
C GLY A 341 0.38 0.39 10.46
N SER A 342 1.30 0.59 11.40
CA SER A 342 2.71 0.35 11.19
C SER A 342 2.99 -1.15 11.33
N SER A 343 3.76 -1.66 10.43
CA SER A 343 3.89 -3.08 10.17
C SER A 343 4.76 -3.89 11.12
N LEU A 344 5.28 -3.28 12.14
CA LEU A 344 6.19 -3.91 13.10
C LEU A 344 5.59 -4.09 14.50
N SER A 345 4.29 -3.81 14.69
CA SER A 345 3.60 -4.12 15.95
C SER A 345 3.57 -5.64 16.15
N GLY A 346 4.27 -6.11 17.16
CA GLY A 346 4.38 -7.53 17.51
C GLY A 346 5.68 -8.20 17.10
N LEU A 347 6.63 -7.50 16.46
CA LEU A 347 8.01 -7.97 16.43
C LEU A 347 8.75 -7.44 17.66
N PRO A 348 9.37 -8.34 18.43
CA PRO A 348 10.31 -7.92 19.42
C PRO A 348 11.54 -7.33 18.71
N LEU A 349 11.56 -6.00 18.56
CA LEU A 349 12.79 -5.30 18.26
C LEU A 349 13.71 -5.49 19.46
N ALA A 350 14.84 -6.12 19.22
CA ALA A 350 15.75 -6.49 20.27
C ALA A 350 16.14 -5.28 21.13
N HIS A 351 15.82 -5.34 22.40
CA HIS A 351 16.43 -4.51 23.44
C HIS A 351 17.90 -4.96 23.64
N THR A 352 18.66 -5.11 22.57
CA THR A 352 20.10 -5.34 22.69
C THR A 352 20.77 -4.01 22.97
N THR A 353 20.85 -3.68 24.25
CA THR A 353 21.86 -2.73 24.77
C THR A 353 23.24 -3.37 24.61
N LEU A 354 23.71 -3.56 23.40
CA LEU A 354 25.13 -3.81 23.17
C LEU A 354 25.71 -2.44 22.88
N PRO A 355 26.55 -1.87 23.81
CA PRO A 355 27.36 -0.70 23.51
C PRO A 355 28.36 -1.17 22.45
N TRP A 356 28.02 -0.96 21.20
CA TRP A 356 28.84 -1.44 20.08
C TRP A 356 30.16 -0.68 19.97
N GLU A 357 30.32 0.47 20.60
CA GLU A 357 31.56 1.17 20.84
C GLU A 357 32.46 0.48 21.90
N ASP A 358 31.93 -0.53 22.59
CA ASP A 358 32.70 -1.28 23.56
C ASP A 358 33.82 -2.08 22.84
N PRO A 359 35.11 -1.76 23.07
CA PRO A 359 36.19 -2.52 22.50
C PRO A 359 36.18 -4.00 22.89
N ALA A 360 35.48 -4.35 23.97
CA ALA A 360 35.30 -5.73 24.41
C ALA A 360 34.32 -6.48 23.49
N LEU A 361 33.24 -5.82 23.04
CA LEU A 361 32.32 -6.40 22.07
C LEU A 361 32.99 -6.63 20.71
N LEU A 362 33.75 -5.65 20.20
CA LEU A 362 34.49 -5.81 18.94
C LEU A 362 35.53 -6.94 19.03
N ARG A 363 36.23 -7.07 20.15
CA ARG A 363 37.12 -8.19 20.41
C ARG A 363 36.39 -9.52 20.51
N SER A 364 35.22 -9.54 21.15
CA SER A 364 34.37 -10.73 21.23
C SER A 364 33.86 -11.15 19.86
N LEU A 365 33.41 -10.21 19.03
CA LEU A 365 32.98 -10.48 17.65
C LEU A 365 34.15 -10.99 16.78
N ALA A 366 35.34 -10.45 16.94
CA ALA A 366 36.53 -10.95 16.24
C ALA A 366 36.91 -12.39 16.68
N TYR A 367 36.75 -12.71 17.97
CA TYR A 367 36.97 -14.07 18.50
C TYR A 367 35.91 -15.07 18.04
N VAL A 368 34.65 -14.62 17.93
CA VAL A 368 33.51 -15.43 17.60
C VAL A 368 33.35 -15.59 16.09
N GLY A 369 33.82 -14.63 15.31
CA GLY A 369 33.71 -14.61 13.87
C GLY A 369 34.06 -15.92 13.18
N PRO A 370 35.22 -16.55 13.48
CA PRO A 370 35.57 -17.85 12.93
C PRO A 370 34.57 -18.96 13.22
N GLN A 371 33.87 -18.92 14.37
CA GLN A 371 32.83 -19.90 14.71
C GLN A 371 31.55 -19.69 13.88
N LEU A 372 31.21 -18.42 13.60
CA LEU A 372 30.07 -18.08 12.77
C LEU A 372 30.31 -18.44 11.29
N THR A 373 31.51 -18.16 10.76
CA THR A 373 31.88 -18.56 9.39
C THR A 373 31.96 -20.08 9.24
N ALA A 374 32.49 -20.79 10.24
CA ALA A 374 32.50 -22.26 10.24
C ALA A 374 31.09 -22.86 10.18
N ALA A 375 30.11 -22.25 10.85
CA ALA A 375 28.71 -22.68 10.79
C ALA A 375 28.09 -22.53 9.41
N LEU A 376 28.52 -21.55 8.62
CA LEU A 376 28.06 -21.28 7.25
C LEU A 376 28.92 -21.95 6.16
N GLY A 377 29.89 -22.73 6.53
CA GLY A 377 30.88 -23.35 5.64
C GLY A 377 31.99 -22.38 5.27
N THR A 378 32.48 -22.45 4.03
CA THR A 378 33.60 -21.61 3.55
C THR A 378 33.17 -20.21 3.09
N THR A 379 31.98 -19.77 3.41
CA THR A 379 31.43 -18.47 2.97
C THR A 379 31.93 -17.37 3.89
N PRO A 380 32.52 -16.27 3.38
CA PRO A 380 32.86 -15.13 4.22
C PRO A 380 31.59 -14.53 4.82
N LEU A 381 31.66 -14.08 6.08
CA LEU A 381 30.56 -13.49 6.80
C LEU A 381 30.87 -12.02 7.09
N THR A 382 29.96 -11.15 6.69
CA THR A 382 30.01 -9.73 7.02
C THR A 382 29.02 -9.43 8.15
N LEU A 383 29.52 -8.90 9.27
CA LEU A 383 28.64 -8.38 10.33
C LEU A 383 28.35 -6.91 10.03
N ARG A 384 27.08 -6.56 9.85
CA ARG A 384 26.65 -5.17 9.66
C ARG A 384 25.87 -4.72 10.88
N LEU A 385 26.42 -3.73 11.56
CA LEU A 385 25.76 -3.09 12.69
C LEU A 385 24.90 -1.95 12.19
N LEU A 386 23.60 -1.98 12.52
CA LEU A 386 22.63 -0.97 12.11
C LEU A 386 22.26 -0.12 13.34
N ASN A 387 22.21 1.21 13.15
CA ASN A 387 21.73 2.12 14.18
C ASN A 387 20.21 1.96 14.39
N SER A 388 19.65 2.70 15.35
CA SER A 388 18.20 2.69 15.66
C SER A 388 17.31 3.10 14.48
N LYS A 389 17.86 3.78 13.47
CA LYS A 389 17.17 4.15 12.22
C LYS A 389 17.29 3.07 11.16
N GLY A 390 18.01 1.96 11.43
CA GLY A 390 18.28 0.91 10.46
C GLY A 390 19.40 1.25 9.47
N GLU A 391 20.11 2.36 9.63
CA GLU A 391 21.22 2.78 8.77
C GLU A 391 22.51 2.05 9.19
N LYS A 392 23.38 1.75 8.22
CA LYS A 392 24.67 1.11 8.52
C LYS A 392 25.54 2.01 9.38
N HIS A 393 25.93 1.52 10.54
CA HIS A 393 26.82 2.22 11.45
C HIS A 393 28.25 1.69 11.38
N ALA A 394 28.43 0.35 11.35
CA ALA A 394 29.73 -0.30 11.21
C ALA A 394 29.61 -1.59 10.41
N GLU A 395 30.74 -2.02 9.86
CA GLU A 395 30.83 -3.26 9.10
C GLU A 395 32.16 -3.99 9.46
N ILE A 396 32.04 -5.27 9.79
CA ILE A 396 33.17 -6.13 10.10
C ILE A 396 33.12 -7.33 9.16
N ARG A 397 34.11 -7.48 8.30
CA ARG A 397 34.21 -8.64 7.43
C ARG A 397 35.04 -9.71 8.13
N ILE A 398 34.55 -10.92 8.15
CA ILE A 398 35.20 -12.10 8.70
C ILE A 398 35.41 -13.05 7.52
N ASP A 399 36.67 -13.20 7.12
CA ASP A 399 37.02 -14.11 6.04
C ASP A 399 36.84 -15.56 6.48
N ALA A 400 36.50 -16.43 5.54
CA ALA A 400 36.40 -17.85 5.81
C ALA A 400 37.74 -18.36 6.29
N VAL A 401 37.77 -19.07 7.41
CA VAL A 401 38.97 -19.75 7.87
C VAL A 401 39.33 -20.80 6.81
N ALA A 402 40.49 -20.65 6.18
CA ALA A 402 41.00 -21.68 5.30
C ALA A 402 41.01 -23.01 6.08
N ALA A 403 40.38 -24.04 5.56
CA ALA A 403 40.41 -25.37 6.15
C ALA A 403 41.87 -25.74 6.36
N ALA A 404 42.27 -25.97 7.61
CA ALA A 404 43.61 -26.41 7.89
C ALA A 404 43.91 -27.64 7.02
N PRO A 405 45.03 -27.70 6.32
CA PRO A 405 45.37 -28.85 5.50
C PRO A 405 45.36 -30.08 6.43
N GLY A 406 44.52 -31.06 6.04
CA GLY A 406 44.33 -32.28 6.81
C GLY A 406 45.73 -32.87 7.17
N ARG A 407 45.97 -33.05 8.43
CA ARG A 407 47.05 -33.95 8.88
C ARG A 407 46.59 -35.35 8.48
N ASN A 408 47.22 -35.86 7.42
CA ASN A 408 47.23 -37.28 7.10
C ASN A 408 47.94 -38.07 8.24
#